data_875af505ebd87d2560c2f4ed3457703c
#
_entry.id   875af505ebd87d2560c2f4ed3457703c
#
_cell.length_a   1.000
_cell.length_b   1.000
_cell.length_c   1.000
_cell.angle_alpha   90.00
_cell.angle_beta   90.00
_cell.angle_gamma   90.00
#
_symmetry.space_group_name_H-M   'P 1'
#
loop_
_entity.id
_entity.type
_entity.pdbx_description
1 polymer ?
#
loop_
_entity_poly.entity_id
_entity_poly.type
_entity_poly.pdbx_seq_one_letter_code
_entity_poly.pdbx_strand_id
1 'polypeptide(L)'
;IVKSTPLAGPIAQNTPLTSNDGIMLSRVGMLTFDSAGNLTDAQGSFILGYPSDNAGNIGTDLNMITAKPNQTYSSISVQADGTITGVVSKDTATPANEGTVVTLGRIAVASVSNPNGLDKTQGYYYKIGPNAGTVSHMEADATTGNILSGYLEMSNTDLSTEMANMITTQRGFQA
;
A
#
# COMPACT_ATOMS: atom_id res chain seq x y z
N ILE A 1 -1.56 3.03 0.66
CA ILE A 1 -2.00 3.70 1.90
C ILE A 1 -1.84 2.72 3.03
N VAL A 2 -1.23 3.15 4.14
CA VAL A 2 -0.93 2.28 5.29
C VAL A 2 -1.29 2.96 6.62
N LYS A 3 -1.49 2.16 7.66
CA LYS A 3 -1.72 2.65 9.02
C LYS A 3 -1.05 1.72 10.04
N SER A 4 -0.37 2.28 11.04
CA SER A 4 0.35 1.49 12.06
C SER A 4 -0.58 0.86 13.11
N THR A 5 -1.80 1.34 13.23
CA THR A 5 -2.83 0.82 14.15
C THR A 5 -4.06 0.39 13.36
N PRO A 6 -4.87 -0.55 13.86
CA PRO A 6 -6.13 -0.91 13.20
C PRO A 6 -7.02 0.31 12.96
N LEU A 7 -7.72 0.31 11.84
CA LEU A 7 -8.71 1.34 11.54
C LEU A 7 -9.95 1.12 12.41
N ALA A 8 -10.46 2.18 13.03
CA ALA A 8 -11.64 2.08 13.90
C ALA A 8 -12.95 1.81 13.13
N GLY A 9 -12.97 2.12 11.85
CA GLY A 9 -14.11 1.91 10.95
C GLY A 9 -13.78 2.34 9.54
N PRO A 10 -14.62 2.01 8.54
CA PRO A 10 -14.39 2.36 7.16
C PRO A 10 -14.43 3.88 6.96
N ILE A 11 -13.58 4.36 6.06
CA ILE A 11 -13.57 5.76 5.61
C ILE A 11 -14.37 5.81 4.31
N ALA A 12 -15.43 6.61 4.30
CA ALA A 12 -16.32 6.71 3.16
C ALA A 12 -15.60 7.21 1.90
N GLN A 13 -16.07 6.77 0.75
CA GLN A 13 -15.58 7.21 -0.56
C GLN A 13 -15.58 8.75 -0.66
N ASN A 14 -14.55 9.29 -1.31
CA ASN A 14 -14.33 10.73 -1.48
C ASN A 14 -14.09 11.53 -0.19
N THR A 15 -13.87 10.88 0.96
CA THR A 15 -13.42 11.58 2.16
C THR A 15 -11.93 11.87 2.05
N PRO A 16 -11.49 13.15 2.15
CA PRO A 16 -10.07 13.48 2.13
C PRO A 16 -9.37 12.90 3.36
N LEU A 17 -8.17 12.38 3.15
CA LEU A 17 -7.32 11.88 4.23
C LEU A 17 -6.60 13.05 4.90
N THR A 18 -6.54 13.04 6.22
CA THR A 18 -5.92 14.10 7.02
C THR A 18 -4.78 13.57 7.89
N SER A 19 -3.95 14.47 8.41
CA SER A 19 -2.91 14.13 9.37
C SER A 19 -3.44 13.50 10.68
N ASN A 20 -4.70 13.79 11.03
CA ASN A 20 -5.34 13.29 12.26
C ASN A 20 -5.77 11.84 12.17
N ASP A 21 -5.90 11.30 10.96
CA ASP A 21 -6.33 9.91 10.75
C ASP A 21 -5.24 8.89 11.11
N GLY A 22 -4.01 9.36 11.35
CA GLY A 22 -2.85 8.51 11.60
C GLY A 22 -2.48 7.64 10.42
N ILE A 23 -2.92 8.03 9.23
CA ILE A 23 -2.65 7.38 7.95
C ILE A 23 -1.31 7.84 7.42
N MET A 24 -0.58 6.90 6.86
CA MET A 24 0.71 7.13 6.21
C MET A 24 0.66 6.62 4.77
N LEU A 25 1.54 7.16 3.94
CA LEU A 25 1.72 6.74 2.56
C LEU A 25 3.03 5.97 2.44
N SER A 26 3.04 4.89 1.68
CA SER A 26 4.22 4.08 1.40
C SER A 26 4.28 3.72 -0.09
N ARG A 27 5.49 3.56 -0.61
CA ARG A 27 5.75 3.01 -1.94
C ARG A 27 6.22 1.56 -1.90
N VAL A 28 6.49 1.04 -0.71
CA VAL A 28 6.95 -0.35 -0.54
C VAL A 28 5.79 -1.31 -0.66
N GLY A 29 5.95 -2.32 -1.49
CA GLY A 29 4.93 -3.29 -1.85
C GLY A 29 5.21 -4.72 -1.35
N MET A 30 6.00 -4.91 -0.29
CA MET A 30 6.14 -6.22 0.34
C MET A 30 4.94 -6.45 1.25
N LEU A 31 3.99 -7.27 0.79
CA LEU A 31 2.71 -7.51 1.46
C LEU A 31 2.68 -8.94 2.01
N THR A 32 2.25 -9.09 3.27
CA THR A 32 2.04 -10.37 3.93
C THR A 32 0.75 -10.33 4.75
N PHE A 33 0.18 -11.50 5.05
CA PHE A 33 -0.89 -11.60 6.05
C PHE A 33 -0.31 -11.87 7.43
N ASP A 34 -0.81 -11.14 8.43
CA ASP A 34 -0.51 -11.41 9.81
C ASP A 34 -1.28 -12.65 10.34
N SER A 35 -1.01 -13.06 11.58
CA SER A 35 -1.70 -14.20 12.21
C SER A 35 -3.20 -13.98 12.44
N ALA A 36 -3.67 -12.74 12.41
CA ALA A 36 -5.07 -12.37 12.52
C ALA A 36 -5.75 -12.28 11.14
N GLY A 37 -5.00 -12.46 10.05
CA GLY A 37 -5.49 -12.41 8.68
C GLY A 37 -5.58 -11.00 8.11
N ASN A 38 -4.93 -9.99 8.69
CA ASN A 38 -4.88 -8.67 8.11
C ASN A 38 -3.71 -8.55 7.14
N LEU A 39 -3.90 -7.86 6.04
CA LEU A 39 -2.84 -7.55 5.10
C LEU A 39 -1.94 -6.47 5.68
N THR A 40 -0.66 -6.79 5.85
CA THR A 40 0.35 -5.90 6.42
C THR A 40 1.57 -5.79 5.52
N ASP A 41 2.36 -4.76 5.72
CA ASP A 41 3.68 -4.62 5.12
C ASP A 41 4.77 -5.30 5.98
N ALA A 42 6.03 -5.20 5.53
CA ALA A 42 7.17 -5.80 6.23
C ALA A 42 7.44 -5.19 7.62
N GLN A 43 6.91 -4.02 7.95
CA GLN A 43 7.00 -3.37 9.25
C GLN A 43 5.78 -3.64 10.15
N GLY A 44 4.80 -4.41 9.67
CA GLY A 44 3.59 -4.72 10.41
C GLY A 44 2.51 -3.64 10.35
N SER A 45 2.64 -2.64 9.45
CA SER A 45 1.58 -1.66 9.23
C SER A 45 0.48 -2.23 8.34
N PHE A 46 -0.76 -1.95 8.69
CA PHE A 46 -1.95 -2.41 7.96
C PHE A 46 -2.06 -1.72 6.61
N ILE A 47 -2.30 -2.50 5.57
CA ILE A 47 -2.57 -1.98 4.23
C ILE A 47 -4.05 -1.62 4.13
N LEU A 48 -4.32 -0.40 3.71
CA LEU A 48 -5.67 0.09 3.49
C LEU A 48 -6.03 -0.01 2.01
N GLY A 49 -7.27 -0.36 1.76
CA GLY A 49 -7.82 -0.50 0.44
C GLY A 49 -9.32 -0.72 0.48
N TYR A 50 -9.85 -1.29 -0.56
CA TYR A 50 -11.26 -1.59 -0.73
C TYR A 50 -11.45 -3.10 -0.57
N PRO A 51 -11.90 -3.58 0.61
CA PRO A 51 -12.09 -5.02 0.83
C PRO A 51 -13.21 -5.56 -0.05
N SER A 52 -13.12 -6.83 -0.43
CA SER A 52 -14.21 -7.52 -1.13
C SER A 52 -15.16 -8.19 -0.15
N ASP A 53 -16.43 -8.26 -0.54
CA ASP A 53 -17.43 -9.09 0.12
C ASP A 53 -17.18 -10.60 -0.11
N ASN A 54 -18.02 -11.45 0.48
CA ASN A 54 -17.91 -12.90 0.30
C ASN A 54 -18.24 -13.37 -1.14
N ALA A 55 -18.91 -12.53 -1.92
CA ALA A 55 -19.22 -12.80 -3.33
C ALA A 55 -18.10 -12.34 -4.28
N GLY A 56 -17.06 -11.64 -3.75
CA GLY A 56 -15.94 -11.13 -4.53
C GLY A 56 -16.15 -9.72 -5.09
N ASN A 57 -17.27 -9.03 -4.73
CA ASN A 57 -17.48 -7.64 -5.12
C ASN A 57 -16.63 -6.73 -4.25
N ILE A 58 -15.94 -5.79 -4.87
CA ILE A 58 -15.07 -4.82 -4.17
C ILE A 58 -15.92 -3.67 -3.65
N GLY A 59 -15.73 -3.34 -2.36
CA GLY A 59 -16.38 -2.20 -1.72
C GLY A 59 -15.83 -0.87 -2.20
N THR A 60 -16.49 0.23 -1.85
CA THR A 60 -16.09 1.60 -2.21
C THR A 60 -15.43 2.34 -1.04
N ASP A 61 -15.62 1.87 0.18
CA ASP A 61 -15.10 2.51 1.37
C ASP A 61 -13.71 2.00 1.71
N LEU A 62 -12.81 2.92 2.07
CA LEU A 62 -11.44 2.58 2.47
C LEU A 62 -11.45 1.87 3.82
N ASN A 63 -10.91 0.69 3.87
CA ASN A 63 -10.80 -0.12 5.09
C ASN A 63 -9.54 -0.99 5.05
N MET A 64 -9.28 -1.72 6.12
CA MET A 64 -8.24 -2.75 6.13
C MET A 64 -8.63 -3.91 5.21
N ILE A 65 -7.65 -4.41 4.46
CA ILE A 65 -7.84 -5.63 3.67
C ILE A 65 -7.54 -6.81 4.56
N THR A 66 -8.52 -7.70 4.69
CA THR A 66 -8.42 -8.90 5.55
C THR A 66 -8.64 -10.17 4.76
N ALA A 67 -8.01 -11.25 5.20
CA ALA A 67 -8.32 -12.59 4.73
C ALA A 67 -9.78 -12.92 5.00
N LYS A 68 -10.39 -13.71 4.13
CA LYS A 68 -11.76 -14.19 4.39
C LYS A 68 -11.75 -15.17 5.57
N PRO A 69 -12.78 -15.14 6.42
CA PRO A 69 -12.86 -16.02 7.56
C PRO A 69 -12.79 -17.51 7.13
N ASN A 70 -12.12 -18.31 7.93
CA ASN A 70 -11.94 -19.75 7.71
C ASN A 70 -11.10 -20.14 6.47
N GLN A 71 -10.48 -19.20 5.78
CA GLN A 71 -9.64 -19.46 4.62
C GLN A 71 -8.17 -19.16 4.89
N THR A 72 -7.30 -20.00 4.36
CA THR A 72 -5.87 -19.76 4.24
C THR A 72 -5.45 -19.80 2.77
N TYR A 73 -4.39 -19.08 2.42
CA TYR A 73 -3.97 -18.93 1.03
C TYR A 73 -2.57 -19.50 0.82
N SER A 74 -2.37 -20.21 -0.28
CA SER A 74 -1.07 -20.74 -0.69
C SER A 74 -0.25 -19.71 -1.47
N SER A 75 -0.93 -18.81 -2.19
CA SER A 75 -0.30 -17.72 -2.92
C SER A 75 -1.21 -16.51 -2.97
N ILE A 76 -0.59 -15.33 -3.01
CA ILE A 76 -1.26 -14.04 -3.15
C ILE A 76 -0.67 -13.34 -4.36
N SER A 77 -1.51 -12.78 -5.19
CA SER A 77 -1.12 -12.02 -6.37
C SER A 77 -1.78 -10.65 -6.35
N VAL A 78 -1.02 -9.63 -6.75
CA VAL A 78 -1.52 -8.26 -6.93
C VAL A 78 -1.52 -7.95 -8.41
N GLN A 79 -2.67 -7.57 -8.95
CA GLN A 79 -2.85 -7.20 -10.34
C GLN A 79 -2.49 -5.72 -10.58
N ALA A 80 -2.35 -5.33 -11.85
CA ALA A 80 -1.97 -3.97 -12.22
C ALA A 80 -2.98 -2.89 -11.78
N ASP A 81 -4.24 -3.26 -11.65
CA ASP A 81 -5.32 -2.40 -11.13
C ASP A 81 -5.39 -2.39 -9.59
N GLY A 82 -4.42 -3.02 -8.92
CA GLY A 82 -4.38 -3.13 -7.46
C GLY A 82 -5.27 -4.21 -6.87
N THR A 83 -5.97 -5.00 -7.67
CA THR A 83 -6.79 -6.11 -7.18
C THR A 83 -5.91 -7.20 -6.58
N ILE A 84 -6.22 -7.60 -5.37
CA ILE A 84 -5.53 -8.68 -4.65
C ILE A 84 -6.35 -9.95 -4.79
N THR A 85 -5.73 -10.98 -5.30
CA THR A 85 -6.30 -12.31 -5.40
C THR A 85 -5.48 -13.32 -4.61
N GLY A 86 -6.14 -14.31 -4.03
CA GLY A 86 -5.50 -15.39 -3.29
C GLY A 86 -5.99 -16.75 -3.78
N VAL A 87 -5.08 -17.72 -3.84
CA VAL A 87 -5.44 -19.12 -4.09
C VAL A 87 -5.72 -19.78 -2.75
N VAL A 88 -6.95 -20.23 -2.54
CA VAL A 88 -7.37 -20.88 -1.29
C VAL A 88 -6.62 -22.20 -1.13
N SER A 89 -5.81 -22.31 -0.08
CA SER A 89 -5.12 -23.56 0.26
C SER A 89 -5.94 -24.45 1.19
N LYS A 90 -6.76 -23.83 2.03
CA LYS A 90 -7.67 -24.53 2.95
C LYS A 90 -8.86 -23.63 3.23
N ASP A 91 -10.05 -24.20 3.17
CA ASP A 91 -11.30 -23.57 3.61
C ASP A 91 -12.00 -24.51 4.59
N THR A 92 -12.02 -24.14 5.89
CA THR A 92 -12.62 -24.99 6.93
C THR A 92 -14.14 -24.96 6.93
N ALA A 93 -14.75 -23.97 6.31
CA ALA A 93 -16.20 -23.86 6.17
C ALA A 93 -16.72 -24.57 4.89
N THR A 94 -15.97 -24.45 3.78
CA THR A 94 -16.37 -24.99 2.49
C THR A 94 -15.15 -25.58 1.76
N PRO A 95 -14.79 -26.85 2.04
CA PRO A 95 -13.62 -27.50 1.42
C PRO A 95 -13.63 -27.51 -0.11
N ALA A 96 -14.81 -27.40 -0.74
CA ALA A 96 -14.96 -27.32 -2.20
C ALA A 96 -14.30 -26.04 -2.80
N ASN A 97 -13.99 -25.04 -2.00
CA ASN A 97 -13.30 -23.82 -2.44
C ASN A 97 -11.77 -23.99 -2.51
N GLU A 98 -11.22 -25.08 -1.98
CA GLU A 98 -9.77 -25.31 -2.02
C GLU A 98 -9.27 -25.38 -3.46
N GLY A 99 -8.18 -24.67 -3.74
CA GLY A 99 -7.61 -24.51 -5.07
C GLY A 99 -8.28 -23.42 -5.93
N THR A 100 -9.37 -22.79 -5.47
CA THR A 100 -10.00 -21.69 -6.22
C THR A 100 -9.28 -20.36 -5.99
N VAL A 101 -9.41 -19.46 -6.95
CA VAL A 101 -8.91 -18.08 -6.85
C VAL A 101 -10.05 -17.20 -6.31
N VAL A 102 -9.78 -16.49 -5.24
CA VAL A 102 -10.74 -15.55 -4.64
C VAL A 102 -10.18 -14.13 -4.64
N THR A 103 -11.06 -13.16 -4.84
CA THR A 103 -10.71 -11.72 -4.68
C THR A 103 -10.80 -11.34 -3.21
N LEU A 104 -9.74 -10.73 -2.69
CA LEU A 104 -9.65 -10.28 -1.31
C LEU A 104 -9.99 -8.80 -1.16
N GLY A 105 -9.71 -8.02 -2.18
CA GLY A 105 -9.94 -6.59 -2.23
C GLY A 105 -9.07 -5.91 -3.25
N ARG A 106 -9.00 -4.59 -3.19
CA ARG A 106 -8.16 -3.77 -4.04
C ARG A 106 -7.36 -2.80 -3.19
N ILE A 107 -6.07 -2.63 -3.47
CA ILE A 107 -5.20 -1.66 -2.79
C ILE A 107 -5.63 -0.24 -3.15
N ALA A 108 -5.75 0.63 -2.14
CA ALA A 108 -6.00 2.04 -2.39
C ALA A 108 -4.69 2.80 -2.65
N VAL A 109 -4.69 3.61 -3.70
CA VAL A 109 -3.62 4.53 -4.05
C VAL A 109 -3.96 5.92 -3.50
N ALA A 110 -2.96 6.67 -3.05
CA ALA A 110 -3.16 8.05 -2.62
C ALA A 110 -2.83 9.02 -3.75
N SER A 111 -3.73 9.94 -4.02
CA SER A 111 -3.48 11.13 -4.83
C SER A 111 -3.21 12.31 -3.90
N VAL A 112 -2.06 12.97 -4.07
CA VAL A 112 -1.60 14.07 -3.19
C VAL A 112 -1.43 15.32 -4.05
N SER A 113 -2.11 16.40 -3.69
CA SER A 113 -2.07 17.66 -4.44
C SER A 113 -0.68 18.32 -4.41
N ASN A 114 0.04 18.20 -3.28
CA ASN A 114 1.40 18.70 -3.14
C ASN A 114 2.29 17.65 -2.48
N PRO A 115 3.00 16.81 -3.27
CA PRO A 115 3.88 15.77 -2.73
C PRO A 115 5.04 16.31 -1.86
N ASN A 116 5.49 17.54 -2.11
CA ASN A 116 6.56 18.17 -1.32
C ASN A 116 6.11 18.58 0.09
N GLY A 117 4.81 18.60 0.34
CA GLY A 117 4.24 18.83 1.66
C GLY A 117 4.08 17.57 2.51
N LEU A 118 4.55 16.42 2.02
CA LEU A 118 4.59 15.19 2.80
C LEU A 118 5.83 15.16 3.70
N ASP A 119 5.64 14.81 4.96
CA ASP A 119 6.72 14.67 5.93
C ASP A 119 7.27 13.25 5.92
N LYS A 120 8.54 13.07 5.55
CA LYS A 120 9.20 11.77 5.64
C LYS A 120 9.35 11.35 7.11
N THR A 121 8.91 10.15 7.43
CA THR A 121 9.03 9.55 8.77
C THR A 121 9.99 8.36 8.73
N GLN A 122 10.04 7.58 9.78
CA GLN A 122 10.92 6.41 9.84
C GLN A 122 10.58 5.39 8.76
N GLY A 123 11.60 4.76 8.20
CA GLY A 123 11.45 3.74 7.17
C GLY A 123 11.03 4.33 5.83
N TYR A 124 10.01 3.75 5.22
CA TYR A 124 9.52 4.08 3.88
C TYR A 124 8.20 4.85 3.90
N TYR A 125 7.87 5.46 5.04
CA TYR A 125 6.58 6.11 5.22
C TYR A 125 6.68 7.63 5.10
N TYR A 126 5.59 8.19 4.61
CA TYR A 126 5.35 9.62 4.54
C TYR A 126 4.06 9.94 5.28
N LYS A 127 4.12 10.89 6.20
CA LYS A 127 2.93 11.45 6.86
C LYS A 127 2.34 12.58 6.03
N ILE A 128 1.05 12.75 6.16
CA ILE A 128 0.35 13.89 5.56
C ILE A 128 0.70 15.14 6.38
N GLY A 129 1.57 15.99 5.83
CA GLY A 129 1.94 17.26 6.44
C GLY A 129 0.90 18.35 6.19
N PRO A 130 0.96 19.48 6.93
CA PRO A 130 -0.01 20.57 6.78
C PRO A 130 0.01 21.22 5.41
N ASN A 131 1.11 21.09 4.66
CA ASN A 131 1.29 21.66 3.33
C ASN A 131 1.03 20.63 2.20
N ALA A 132 0.60 19.42 2.50
CA ALA A 132 0.34 18.37 1.50
C ALA A 132 -0.87 18.69 0.62
N GLY A 133 -1.73 19.63 1.04
CA GLY A 133 -2.98 19.92 0.37
C GLY A 133 -3.99 18.79 0.56
N THR A 134 -4.87 18.63 -0.43
CA THR A 134 -5.87 17.55 -0.39
C THR A 134 -5.19 16.22 -0.72
N VAL A 135 -5.39 15.23 0.15
CA VAL A 135 -4.98 13.84 -0.08
C VAL A 135 -6.24 12.99 -0.20
N SER A 136 -6.41 12.38 -1.35
CA SER A 136 -7.56 11.52 -1.65
C SER A 136 -7.11 10.08 -1.78
N HIS A 137 -7.97 9.14 -1.42
CA HIS A 137 -7.77 7.72 -1.71
C HIS A 137 -8.56 7.35 -2.97
N MET A 138 -7.92 6.61 -3.86
CA MET A 138 -8.45 6.25 -5.17
C MET A 138 -8.09 4.81 -5.51
N GLU A 139 -8.81 4.25 -6.46
CA GLU A 139 -8.41 2.98 -7.08
C GLU A 139 -7.21 3.20 -8.01
N ALA A 140 -6.38 2.19 -8.19
CA ALA A 140 -5.33 2.23 -9.20
C ALA A 140 -5.96 2.09 -10.59
N ASP A 141 -5.73 3.08 -11.44
CA ASP A 141 -6.21 3.11 -12.82
C ASP A 141 -5.23 3.87 -13.73
N ALA A 142 -5.63 4.09 -14.99
CA ALA A 142 -4.81 4.80 -15.96
C ALA A 142 -4.49 6.26 -15.58
N THR A 143 -5.29 6.88 -14.69
CA THR A 143 -5.12 8.26 -14.24
C THR A 143 -4.33 8.37 -12.95
N THR A 144 -4.48 7.41 -12.05
CA THR A 144 -3.79 7.35 -10.74
C THR A 144 -2.48 6.57 -10.80
N GLY A 145 -2.27 5.82 -11.85
CA GLY A 145 -1.11 4.95 -12.06
C GLY A 145 -1.38 3.48 -11.71
N ASN A 146 -0.72 2.59 -12.44
CA ASN A 146 -0.82 1.15 -12.24
C ASN A 146 0.12 0.67 -11.14
N ILE A 147 -0.26 -0.41 -10.46
CA ILE A 147 0.60 -1.11 -9.52
C ILE A 147 1.42 -2.15 -10.29
N LEU A 148 2.73 -2.09 -10.14
CA LEU A 148 3.64 -3.05 -10.75
C LEU A 148 4.03 -4.11 -9.71
N SER A 149 3.50 -5.31 -9.87
CA SER A 149 3.86 -6.46 -9.03
C SER A 149 5.16 -7.10 -9.50
N GLY A 150 6.01 -7.52 -8.57
CA GLY A 150 7.29 -8.18 -8.88
C GLY A 150 8.43 -7.24 -9.26
N TYR A 151 8.24 -5.93 -9.13
CA TYR A 151 9.27 -4.92 -9.37
C TYR A 151 9.74 -4.30 -8.05
N LEU A 152 11.03 -4.02 -7.98
CA LEU A 152 11.63 -3.25 -6.90
C LEU A 152 11.95 -1.84 -7.42
N GLU A 153 11.44 -0.80 -6.75
CA GLU A 153 11.78 0.58 -7.08
C GLU A 153 13.27 0.82 -6.78
N MET A 154 14.03 1.14 -7.83
CA MET A 154 15.45 1.48 -7.69
C MET A 154 15.62 2.98 -7.46
N SER A 155 16.72 3.35 -6.81
CA SER A 155 17.10 4.76 -6.65
C SER A 155 17.39 5.40 -8.01
N ASN A 156 16.88 6.61 -8.23
CA ASN A 156 17.25 7.44 -9.40
C ASN A 156 18.62 8.15 -9.22
N THR A 157 19.31 7.89 -8.10
CA THR A 157 20.60 8.51 -7.82
C THR A 157 21.72 7.74 -8.54
N ASP A 158 22.39 8.39 -9.48
CA ASP A 158 23.61 7.87 -10.08
C ASP A 158 24.79 8.09 -9.13
N LEU A 159 25.23 7.00 -8.52
CA LEU A 159 26.34 6.99 -7.57
C LEU A 159 27.63 7.54 -8.22
N SER A 160 27.86 7.30 -9.50
CA SER A 160 29.07 7.78 -10.20
C SER A 160 29.09 9.29 -10.30
N THR A 161 27.94 9.88 -10.63
CA THR A 161 27.77 11.34 -10.69
C THR A 161 27.88 11.96 -9.30
N GLU A 162 27.28 11.38 -8.27
CA GLU A 162 27.36 11.88 -6.90
C GLU A 162 28.79 11.79 -6.32
N MET A 163 29.52 10.72 -6.63
CA MET A 163 30.93 10.59 -6.26
C MET A 163 31.81 11.64 -6.95
N ALA A 164 31.59 11.92 -8.23
CA ALA A 164 32.29 12.97 -8.97
C ALA A 164 32.01 14.35 -8.36
N ASN A 165 30.75 14.64 -8.01
CA ASN A 165 30.35 15.88 -7.35
C ASN A 165 31.02 16.01 -5.97
N MET A 166 31.08 14.92 -5.19
CA MET A 166 31.74 14.88 -3.90
C MET A 166 33.26 15.19 -4.04
N ILE A 167 33.94 14.56 -5.01
CA ILE A 167 35.38 14.80 -5.26
C ILE A 167 35.61 16.26 -5.67
N THR A 168 34.76 16.81 -6.52
CA THR A 168 34.86 18.21 -6.96
C THR A 168 34.67 19.18 -5.80
N THR A 169 33.68 18.91 -4.94
CA THR A 169 33.41 19.71 -3.74
C THR A 169 34.59 19.64 -2.74
N GLN A 170 35.14 18.44 -2.51
CA GLN A 170 36.30 18.25 -1.64
C GLN A 170 37.53 18.99 -2.16
N ARG A 171 37.80 18.94 -3.47
CA ARG A 171 38.91 19.71 -4.08
C ARG A 171 38.70 21.20 -3.98
N GLY A 172 37.47 21.69 -4.16
CA GLY A 172 37.14 23.10 -3.98
C GLY A 172 37.30 23.57 -2.53
N PHE A 173 37.10 22.67 -1.57
CA PHE A 173 37.31 22.99 -0.13
C PHE A 173 38.80 22.96 0.29
N GLN A 174 39.65 22.21 -0.46
CA GLN A 174 41.09 22.11 -0.18
C GLN A 174 41.92 23.22 -0.90
N ALA A 175 41.33 23.95 -1.83
CA ALA A 175 41.96 25.07 -2.54
C ALA A 175 41.73 26.39 -1.84
#